data_8ec4d283df5cab69ecdf839b3b759403
#
_entry.id   8ec4d283df5cab69ecdf839b3b759403
#
_cell.length_a   1.000
_cell.length_b   1.000
_cell.length_c   1.000
_cell.angle_alpha   90.00
_cell.angle_beta   90.00
_cell.angle_gamma   90.00
#
_symmetry.space_group_name_H-M   'P 1'
#
loop_
_entity.id
_entity.type
_entity.pdbx_description
1 polymer ?
#
loop_
_entity_poly.entity_id
_entity_poly.type
_entity_poly.pdbx_seq_one_letter_code
_entity_poly.pdbx_strand_id
1 'polypeptide(L)'
;MTAVTPEARLLVVEDEPNIRELLATSLRFAGFEVATAANGSEAIRQATELAPDLVVLDVMLPDVDGFTVTRKIRDSGRHVPIVFVTARDSLDDKIKGLTVGGDDYVTKPFSLDEVVARIRAVLRRTRGEQDEESGLRFEDLELDEDSHEVRRAGRVIETSPTEFKLLRYLMLNPNRVLSKAQILDHVWDYDFRGESGIVESYISYLRRKIDTEGLPPLIHTKRGVGYVLKLPPQSSVR
;
A
#
# COMPACT_ATOMS: atom_id res chain seq x y z
N MET A 1 -30.55 15.20 -8.27
CA MET A 1 -29.21 15.13 -7.72
C MET A 1 -29.10 13.78 -7.01
N THR A 2 -28.44 12.80 -7.61
CA THR A 2 -28.20 11.51 -7.00
C THR A 2 -27.23 11.73 -5.83
N ALA A 3 -27.67 11.45 -4.60
CA ALA A 3 -26.79 11.46 -3.43
C ALA A 3 -25.71 10.38 -3.65
N VAL A 4 -24.48 10.80 -3.82
CA VAL A 4 -23.34 9.88 -3.90
C VAL A 4 -23.19 9.27 -2.50
N THR A 5 -23.38 7.98 -2.36
CA THR A 5 -23.12 7.26 -1.11
C THR A 5 -21.62 7.37 -0.80
N PRO A 6 -21.21 7.82 0.40
CA PRO A 6 -19.79 7.90 0.73
C PRO A 6 -19.15 6.51 0.71
N GLU A 7 -17.88 6.46 0.30
CA GLU A 7 -17.10 5.20 0.20
C GLU A 7 -16.96 4.50 1.57
N ALA A 8 -16.72 5.30 2.62
CA ALA A 8 -16.63 4.84 4.01
C ALA A 8 -16.77 6.03 4.97
N ARG A 9 -17.07 5.73 6.25
CA ARG A 9 -17.04 6.71 7.33
C ARG A 9 -15.71 6.65 8.07
N LEU A 10 -14.97 7.76 8.08
CA LEU A 10 -13.68 7.89 8.72
C LEU A 10 -13.77 8.77 9.98
N LEU A 11 -12.95 8.46 10.99
CA LEU A 11 -12.70 9.34 12.13
C LEU A 11 -11.24 9.80 12.05
N VAL A 12 -11.02 11.12 11.89
CA VAL A 12 -9.68 11.74 11.88
C VAL A 12 -9.40 12.32 13.25
N VAL A 13 -8.32 11.86 13.88
CA VAL A 13 -7.89 12.27 15.23
C VAL A 13 -6.53 12.95 15.13
N GLU A 14 -6.51 14.26 15.34
CA GLU A 14 -5.34 15.12 15.19
C GLU A 14 -5.54 16.34 16.07
N ASP A 15 -4.58 16.69 16.91
CA ASP A 15 -4.71 17.83 17.82
C ASP A 15 -4.48 19.16 17.11
N GLU A 16 -3.60 19.19 16.10
CA GLU A 16 -3.28 20.39 15.34
C GLU A 16 -4.42 20.78 14.39
N PRO A 17 -5.12 21.92 14.61
CA PRO A 17 -6.33 22.27 13.86
C PRO A 17 -6.11 22.32 12.33
N ASN A 18 -4.95 22.83 11.89
CA ASN A 18 -4.66 23.00 10.47
C ASN A 18 -4.47 21.66 9.76
N ILE A 19 -3.77 20.70 10.41
CA ILE A 19 -3.56 19.35 9.86
C ILE A 19 -4.88 18.59 9.88
N ARG A 20 -5.63 18.68 10.97
CA ARG A 20 -6.96 18.05 11.10
C ARG A 20 -7.93 18.50 10.00
N GLU A 21 -8.02 19.80 9.75
CA GLU A 21 -8.91 20.36 8.73
C GLU A 21 -8.43 20.01 7.31
N LEU A 22 -7.11 20.03 7.07
CA LEU A 22 -6.51 19.62 5.80
C LEU A 22 -6.86 18.17 5.47
N LEU A 23 -6.63 17.24 6.42
CA LEU A 23 -6.96 15.83 6.27
C LEU A 23 -8.46 15.64 6.04
N ALA A 24 -9.29 16.26 6.89
CA ALA A 24 -10.74 16.11 6.80
C ALA A 24 -11.29 16.60 5.45
N THR A 25 -10.86 17.77 4.98
CA THR A 25 -11.31 18.35 3.72
C THR A 25 -10.85 17.47 2.54
N SER A 26 -9.59 17.05 2.53
CA SER A 26 -9.04 16.20 1.45
C SER A 26 -9.70 14.82 1.39
N LEU A 27 -9.97 14.20 2.53
CA LEU A 27 -10.64 12.91 2.60
C LEU A 27 -12.12 13.02 2.19
N ARG A 28 -12.82 14.12 2.53
CA ARG A 28 -14.17 14.37 2.02
C ARG A 28 -14.17 14.54 0.50
N PHE A 29 -13.18 15.26 -0.04
CA PHE A 29 -13.02 15.43 -1.48
C PHE A 29 -12.72 14.08 -2.18
N ALA A 30 -12.01 13.17 -1.51
CA ALA A 30 -11.74 11.82 -2.00
C ALA A 30 -12.96 10.88 -1.93
N GLY A 31 -14.13 11.34 -1.40
CA GLY A 31 -15.38 10.58 -1.39
C GLY A 31 -15.74 9.93 -0.05
N PHE A 32 -15.02 10.22 1.03
CA PHE A 32 -15.31 9.69 2.36
C PHE A 32 -16.26 10.60 3.17
N GLU A 33 -17.04 10.00 4.09
CA GLU A 33 -17.68 10.74 5.18
C GLU A 33 -16.67 10.87 6.33
N VAL A 34 -16.42 12.10 6.82
CA VAL A 34 -15.34 12.35 7.78
C VAL A 34 -15.85 13.07 9.02
N ALA A 35 -15.73 12.42 10.17
CA ALA A 35 -15.80 12.99 11.49
C ALA A 35 -14.39 13.32 12.01
N THR A 36 -14.27 14.29 12.93
CA THR A 36 -12.97 14.72 13.47
C THR A 36 -12.98 14.73 14.99
N ALA A 37 -11.85 14.43 15.62
CA ALA A 37 -11.60 14.58 17.05
C ALA A 37 -10.28 15.32 17.28
N ALA A 38 -10.22 16.17 18.28
CA ALA A 38 -9.05 17.00 18.59
C ALA A 38 -8.13 16.38 19.67
N ASN A 39 -8.54 15.28 20.29
CA ASN A 39 -7.80 14.62 21.37
C ASN A 39 -8.24 13.15 21.51
N GLY A 40 -7.48 12.39 22.30
CA GLY A 40 -7.72 10.95 22.46
C GLY A 40 -9.00 10.60 23.20
N SER A 41 -9.40 11.41 24.19
CA SER A 41 -10.66 11.18 24.93
C SER A 41 -11.88 11.35 24.03
N GLU A 42 -11.88 12.37 23.18
CA GLU A 42 -12.92 12.60 22.19
C GLU A 42 -12.94 11.47 21.13
N ALA A 43 -11.75 11.02 20.68
CA ALA A 43 -11.62 9.92 19.72
C ALA A 43 -12.25 8.63 20.24
N ILE A 44 -11.98 8.25 21.49
CA ILE A 44 -12.54 7.04 22.11
C ILE A 44 -14.07 7.12 22.17
N ARG A 45 -14.61 8.26 22.59
CA ARG A 45 -16.07 8.49 22.62
C ARG A 45 -16.68 8.38 21.22
N GLN A 46 -16.13 9.14 20.26
CA GLN A 46 -16.65 9.17 18.88
C GLN A 46 -16.51 7.81 18.17
N ALA A 47 -15.41 7.06 18.39
CA ALA A 47 -15.26 5.72 17.85
C ALA A 47 -16.38 4.78 18.32
N THR A 48 -16.89 5.00 19.54
CA THR A 48 -18.01 4.23 20.08
C THR A 48 -19.36 4.68 19.51
N GLU A 49 -19.59 5.98 19.45
CA GLU A 49 -20.90 6.56 19.06
C GLU A 49 -21.13 6.45 17.55
N LEU A 50 -20.11 6.75 16.72
CA LEU A 50 -20.23 6.85 15.26
C LEU A 50 -19.99 5.52 14.55
N ALA A 51 -19.34 4.57 15.22
CA ALA A 51 -18.90 3.30 14.60
C ALA A 51 -18.23 3.52 13.23
N PRO A 52 -17.10 4.26 13.16
CA PRO A 52 -16.44 4.54 11.89
C PRO A 52 -15.90 3.24 11.26
N ASP A 53 -15.78 3.23 9.93
CA ASP A 53 -15.19 2.12 9.20
C ASP A 53 -13.67 2.08 9.35
N LEU A 54 -13.02 3.25 9.64
CA LEU A 54 -11.59 3.37 9.87
C LEU A 54 -11.27 4.64 10.69
N VAL A 55 -10.22 4.56 11.51
CA VAL A 55 -9.68 5.70 12.27
C VAL A 55 -8.32 6.09 11.72
N VAL A 56 -8.14 7.37 11.37
CA VAL A 56 -6.85 8.00 11.08
C VAL A 56 -6.41 8.69 12.36
N LEU A 57 -5.28 8.28 12.95
CA LEU A 57 -4.95 8.61 14.33
C LEU A 57 -3.51 9.13 14.48
N ASP A 58 -3.33 10.35 15.00
CA ASP A 58 -2.02 10.76 15.46
C ASP A 58 -1.65 10.02 16.76
N VAL A 59 -0.39 9.64 16.87
CA VAL A 59 0.18 9.06 18.08
C VAL A 59 0.39 10.12 19.16
N MET A 60 0.75 11.36 18.74
CA MET A 60 1.12 12.45 19.65
C MET A 60 -0.07 13.35 19.97
N LEU A 61 -0.98 12.87 20.82
CA LEU A 61 -2.13 13.65 21.29
C LEU A 61 -1.85 14.23 22.68
N PRO A 62 -2.50 15.38 23.03
CA PRO A 62 -2.17 16.13 24.23
C PRO A 62 -2.65 15.49 25.56
N ASP A 63 -3.66 14.64 25.52
CA ASP A 63 -4.29 14.02 26.70
C ASP A 63 -3.97 12.54 26.87
N VAL A 64 -4.17 11.76 25.82
CA VAL A 64 -3.96 10.29 25.80
C VAL A 64 -3.28 9.94 24.50
N ASP A 65 -2.10 9.32 24.55
CA ASP A 65 -1.35 8.93 23.36
C ASP A 65 -2.13 7.95 22.46
N GLY A 66 -1.87 8.01 21.14
CA GLY A 66 -2.61 7.24 20.16
C GLY A 66 -2.54 5.72 20.34
N PHE A 67 -1.46 5.19 20.92
CA PHE A 67 -1.37 3.75 21.22
C PHE A 67 -2.32 3.36 22.34
N THR A 68 -2.47 4.23 23.35
CA THR A 68 -3.45 4.03 24.43
C THR A 68 -4.89 4.20 23.93
N VAL A 69 -5.15 5.15 23.01
CA VAL A 69 -6.44 5.28 22.31
C VAL A 69 -6.77 3.98 21.58
N THR A 70 -5.83 3.45 20.79
CA THR A 70 -5.98 2.18 20.07
C THR A 70 -6.35 1.04 21.01
N ARG A 71 -5.62 0.87 22.11
CA ARG A 71 -5.89 -0.16 23.10
C ARG A 71 -7.30 -0.05 23.67
N LYS A 72 -7.73 1.14 24.07
CA LYS A 72 -9.08 1.39 24.62
C LYS A 72 -10.19 1.08 23.60
N ILE A 73 -9.98 1.40 22.32
CA ILE A 73 -10.90 1.04 21.24
C ILE A 73 -10.96 -0.49 21.10
N ARG A 74 -9.83 -1.20 21.13
CA ARG A 74 -9.78 -2.66 21.06
C ARG A 74 -10.44 -3.32 22.29
N ASP A 75 -10.21 -2.80 23.48
CA ASP A 75 -10.77 -3.30 24.73
C ASP A 75 -12.32 -3.17 24.77
N SER A 76 -12.88 -2.24 23.99
CA SER A 76 -14.33 -2.12 23.83
C SER A 76 -14.96 -3.22 22.94
N GLY A 77 -14.16 -4.18 22.46
CA GLY A 77 -14.60 -5.27 21.58
C GLY A 77 -14.78 -4.86 20.11
N ARG A 78 -14.40 -3.66 19.74
CA ARG A 78 -14.48 -3.14 18.37
C ARG A 78 -13.15 -3.31 17.64
N HIS A 79 -13.22 -3.96 16.49
CA HIS A 79 -12.07 -4.14 15.59
C HIS A 79 -12.08 -3.15 14.42
N VAL A 80 -12.30 -1.84 14.74
CA VAL A 80 -12.20 -0.80 13.72
C VAL A 80 -10.73 -0.65 13.27
N PRO A 81 -10.42 -0.65 11.97
CA PRO A 81 -9.06 -0.47 11.48
C PRO A 81 -8.51 0.91 11.81
N ILE A 82 -7.18 0.96 12.09
CA ILE A 82 -6.48 2.18 12.52
C ILE A 82 -5.25 2.40 11.65
N VAL A 83 -5.20 3.55 11.00
CA VAL A 83 -4.01 4.05 10.30
C VAL A 83 -3.38 5.16 11.13
N PHE A 84 -2.15 4.95 11.59
CA PHE A 84 -1.40 5.97 12.30
C PHE A 84 -0.82 7.01 11.34
N VAL A 85 -0.96 8.31 11.67
CA VAL A 85 -0.37 9.42 10.91
C VAL A 85 0.38 10.31 11.89
N THR A 86 1.72 10.20 11.98
CA THR A 86 2.47 10.85 13.07
C THR A 86 3.88 11.26 12.65
N ALA A 87 4.48 12.19 13.41
CA ALA A 87 5.88 12.62 13.24
C ALA A 87 6.89 11.59 13.79
N ARG A 88 6.44 10.53 14.49
CA ARG A 88 7.34 9.47 14.97
C ARG A 88 7.69 8.55 13.81
N ASP A 89 8.97 8.52 13.45
CA ASP A 89 9.52 7.76 12.33
C ASP A 89 10.45 6.61 12.75
N SER A 90 10.72 6.46 14.05
CA SER A 90 11.60 5.40 14.54
C SER A 90 11.02 4.01 14.24
N LEU A 91 11.90 3.07 13.91
CA LEU A 91 11.50 1.67 13.67
C LEU A 91 10.77 1.08 14.88
N ASP A 92 11.21 1.43 16.11
CA ASP A 92 10.61 0.97 17.35
C ASP A 92 9.17 1.49 17.53
N ASP A 93 8.89 2.75 17.16
CA ASP A 93 7.55 3.31 17.22
C ASP A 93 6.61 2.65 16.19
N LYS A 94 7.10 2.35 14.99
CA LYS A 94 6.33 1.63 13.96
C LYS A 94 6.00 0.19 14.40
N ILE A 95 6.98 -0.54 14.91
CA ILE A 95 6.79 -1.89 15.46
C ILE A 95 5.80 -1.85 16.62
N LYS A 96 5.95 -0.89 17.54
CA LYS A 96 5.05 -0.71 18.67
C LYS A 96 3.62 -0.41 18.23
N GLY A 97 3.43 0.47 17.23
CA GLY A 97 2.11 0.79 16.66
C GLY A 97 1.39 -0.43 16.10
N LEU A 98 2.08 -1.21 15.28
CA LEU A 98 1.55 -2.45 14.70
C LEU A 98 1.29 -3.52 15.77
N THR A 99 2.17 -3.65 16.77
CA THR A 99 2.00 -4.61 17.89
C THR A 99 0.78 -4.28 18.77
N VAL A 100 0.44 -3.01 18.93
CA VAL A 100 -0.73 -2.55 19.71
C VAL A 100 -2.05 -2.72 18.92
N GLY A 101 -1.99 -3.08 17.63
CA GLY A 101 -3.17 -3.34 16.80
C GLY A 101 -3.49 -2.22 15.81
N GLY A 102 -2.50 -1.43 15.39
CA GLY A 102 -2.61 -0.58 14.20
C GLY A 102 -2.51 -1.41 12.93
N ASP A 103 -3.23 -1.00 11.89
CA ASP A 103 -3.31 -1.72 10.62
C ASP A 103 -2.36 -1.15 9.56
N ASP A 104 -1.96 0.13 9.68
CA ASP A 104 -0.94 0.77 8.83
C ASP A 104 -0.35 2.02 9.53
N TYR A 105 0.72 2.58 8.91
CA TYR A 105 1.49 3.68 9.49
C TYR A 105 1.99 4.65 8.42
N VAL A 106 1.72 5.95 8.59
CA VAL A 106 2.17 7.05 7.72
C VAL A 106 3.01 8.02 8.52
N THR A 107 4.18 8.40 8.03
CA THR A 107 5.05 9.37 8.70
C THR A 107 4.84 10.78 8.15
N LYS A 108 4.80 11.78 9.04
CA LYS A 108 4.84 13.21 8.66
C LYS A 108 6.29 13.60 8.28
N PRO A 109 6.54 14.34 7.18
CA PRO A 109 5.55 14.87 6.24
C PRO A 109 5.04 13.79 5.26
N PHE A 110 3.75 13.82 4.92
CA PHE A 110 3.08 12.88 4.04
C PHE A 110 2.45 13.60 2.83
N SER A 111 2.20 12.87 1.76
CA SER A 111 1.30 13.31 0.71
C SER A 111 -0.13 12.86 1.00
N LEU A 112 -1.11 13.70 0.62
CA LEU A 112 -2.52 13.34 0.79
C LEU A 112 -2.91 12.10 -0.04
N ASP A 113 -2.33 11.95 -1.23
CA ASP A 113 -2.54 10.78 -2.08
C ASP A 113 -2.04 9.48 -1.40
N GLU A 114 -0.91 9.55 -0.68
CA GLU A 114 -0.42 8.42 0.11
C GLU A 114 -1.41 8.03 1.21
N VAL A 115 -1.91 9.00 1.98
CA VAL A 115 -2.88 8.74 3.05
C VAL A 115 -4.15 8.11 2.49
N VAL A 116 -4.70 8.64 1.39
CA VAL A 116 -5.89 8.10 0.72
C VAL A 116 -5.66 6.67 0.23
N ALA A 117 -4.52 6.40 -0.41
CA ALA A 117 -4.17 5.07 -0.91
C ALA A 117 -4.10 4.04 0.23
N ARG A 118 -3.45 4.39 1.35
CA ARG A 118 -3.34 3.51 2.52
C ARG A 118 -4.68 3.26 3.21
N ILE A 119 -5.52 4.29 3.35
CA ILE A 119 -6.89 4.15 3.89
C ILE A 119 -7.67 3.14 3.04
N ARG A 120 -7.64 3.28 1.71
CA ARG A 120 -8.34 2.36 0.80
C ARG A 120 -7.80 0.93 0.90
N ALA A 121 -6.48 0.76 0.99
CA ALA A 121 -5.87 -0.56 1.15
C ALA A 121 -6.30 -1.24 2.47
N VAL A 122 -6.35 -0.49 3.57
CA VAL A 122 -6.80 -1.01 4.87
C VAL A 122 -8.30 -1.36 4.86
N LEU A 123 -9.16 -0.46 4.32
CA LEU A 123 -10.60 -0.71 4.22
C LEU A 123 -10.92 -1.96 3.38
N ARG A 124 -10.24 -2.16 2.28
CA ARG A 124 -10.39 -3.33 1.41
C ARG A 124 -10.09 -4.62 2.17
N ARG A 125 -8.96 -4.67 2.89
CA ARG A 125 -8.57 -5.84 3.71
C ARG A 125 -9.60 -6.18 4.78
N THR A 126 -10.17 -5.18 5.44
CA THR A 126 -11.07 -5.40 6.58
C THR A 126 -12.51 -5.71 6.19
N ARG A 127 -12.97 -5.29 5.02
CA ARG A 127 -14.30 -5.61 4.51
C ARG A 127 -14.41 -7.04 3.99
N GLY A 128 -13.32 -7.78 3.93
CA GLY A 128 -13.29 -9.11 3.34
C GLY A 128 -13.67 -9.09 1.85
N GLU A 129 -13.64 -7.91 1.25
CA GLU A 129 -13.70 -7.75 -0.19
C GLU A 129 -12.38 -8.28 -0.75
N GLN A 130 -12.25 -9.60 -0.72
CA GLN A 130 -11.36 -10.33 -1.60
C GLN A 130 -11.97 -10.19 -3.01
N ASP A 131 -11.94 -8.97 -3.53
CA ASP A 131 -12.00 -8.81 -4.96
C ASP A 131 -10.81 -9.59 -5.51
N GLU A 132 -11.08 -10.47 -6.45
CA GLU A 132 -10.05 -11.16 -7.24
C GLU A 132 -9.12 -10.16 -7.95
N GLU A 133 -9.29 -8.84 -7.72
CA GLU A 133 -8.56 -7.71 -8.32
C GLU A 133 -7.61 -6.97 -7.34
N SER A 134 -7.46 -7.36 -6.07
CA SER A 134 -6.55 -6.68 -5.12
C SER A 134 -5.07 -6.96 -5.36
N GLY A 135 -4.74 -7.85 -6.28
CA GLY A 135 -3.40 -8.14 -6.76
C GLY A 135 -3.20 -7.68 -8.21
N LEU A 136 -1.98 -7.27 -8.54
CA LEU A 136 -1.60 -7.14 -9.93
C LEU A 136 -1.59 -8.53 -10.56
N ARG A 137 -2.31 -8.68 -11.65
CA ARG A 137 -2.38 -9.94 -12.38
C ARG A 137 -1.94 -9.74 -13.84
N PHE A 138 -1.06 -10.59 -14.29
CA PHE A 138 -0.66 -10.67 -15.68
C PHE A 138 -0.55 -12.14 -16.07
N GLU A 139 -1.53 -12.64 -16.83
CA GLU A 139 -1.70 -14.06 -17.16
C GLU A 139 -1.81 -14.91 -15.89
N ASP A 140 -0.88 -15.84 -15.69
CA ASP A 140 -0.77 -16.71 -14.51
C ASP A 140 0.19 -16.20 -13.43
N LEU A 141 0.66 -14.96 -13.58
CA LEU A 141 1.48 -14.25 -12.61
C LEU A 141 0.60 -13.33 -11.78
N GLU A 142 0.65 -13.49 -10.47
CA GLU A 142 -0.13 -12.72 -9.49
C GLU A 142 0.82 -12.10 -8.48
N LEU A 143 0.56 -10.85 -8.08
CA LEU A 143 1.32 -10.13 -7.07
C LEU A 143 0.34 -9.43 -6.15
N ASP A 144 0.32 -9.84 -4.88
CA ASP A 144 -0.47 -9.24 -3.83
C ASP A 144 0.39 -8.18 -3.11
N GLU A 145 -0.04 -6.91 -3.20
CA GLU A 145 0.69 -5.79 -2.60
C GLU A 145 0.55 -5.74 -1.08
N ASP A 146 -0.52 -6.29 -0.53
CA ASP A 146 -0.82 -6.25 0.90
C ASP A 146 -0.06 -7.34 1.66
N SER A 147 -0.04 -8.56 1.14
CA SER A 147 0.71 -9.69 1.73
C SER A 147 2.17 -9.74 1.28
N HIS A 148 2.57 -8.93 0.28
CA HIS A 148 3.88 -9.03 -0.41
C HIS A 148 4.12 -10.43 -1.01
N GLU A 149 3.06 -11.14 -1.35
CA GLU A 149 3.14 -12.46 -1.94
C GLU A 149 3.13 -12.38 -3.47
N VAL A 150 3.98 -13.18 -4.09
CA VAL A 150 4.00 -13.37 -5.55
C VAL A 150 3.66 -14.81 -5.85
N ARG A 151 2.79 -15.05 -6.84
CA ARG A 151 2.43 -16.38 -7.32
C ARG A 151 2.63 -16.48 -8.83
N ARG A 152 3.08 -17.62 -9.30
CA ARG A 152 3.12 -17.97 -10.71
C ARG A 152 2.48 -19.35 -10.93
N ALA A 153 1.46 -19.41 -11.77
CA ALA A 153 0.67 -20.65 -11.98
C ALA A 153 0.22 -21.29 -10.65
N GLY A 154 -0.25 -20.45 -9.68
CA GLY A 154 -0.69 -20.85 -8.35
C GLY A 154 0.41 -21.22 -7.35
N ARG A 155 1.70 -21.21 -7.74
CA ARG A 155 2.83 -21.49 -6.85
C ARG A 155 3.40 -20.20 -6.27
N VAL A 156 3.59 -20.16 -4.95
CA VAL A 156 4.22 -19.03 -4.26
C VAL A 156 5.68 -18.92 -4.67
N ILE A 157 6.13 -17.71 -4.95
CA ILE A 157 7.50 -17.34 -5.32
C ILE A 157 8.07 -16.42 -4.25
N GLU A 158 9.13 -16.84 -3.59
CA GLU A 158 9.85 -15.98 -2.64
C GLU A 158 10.60 -14.88 -3.38
N THR A 159 10.28 -13.64 -3.06
CA THR A 159 10.94 -12.44 -3.61
C THR A 159 11.60 -11.62 -2.51
N SER A 160 12.76 -11.04 -2.80
CA SER A 160 13.31 -9.97 -1.95
C SER A 160 12.51 -8.67 -2.13
N PRO A 161 12.59 -7.71 -1.19
CA PRO A 161 11.88 -6.43 -1.32
C PRO A 161 12.17 -5.70 -2.64
N THR A 162 13.40 -5.76 -3.12
CA THR A 162 13.79 -5.13 -4.40
C THR A 162 13.26 -5.88 -5.61
N GLU A 163 13.28 -7.22 -5.57
CA GLU A 163 12.67 -8.06 -6.62
C GLU A 163 11.16 -7.82 -6.71
N PHE A 164 10.50 -7.71 -5.55
CA PHE A 164 9.07 -7.39 -5.47
C PHE A 164 8.76 -6.02 -6.09
N LYS A 165 9.49 -4.95 -5.71
CA LYS A 165 9.34 -3.61 -6.30
C LYS A 165 9.54 -3.62 -7.81
N LEU A 166 10.57 -4.31 -8.30
CA LEU A 166 10.85 -4.41 -9.72
C LEU A 166 9.74 -5.15 -10.47
N LEU A 167 9.29 -6.29 -9.93
CA LEU A 167 8.20 -7.05 -10.53
C LEU A 167 6.90 -6.25 -10.57
N ARG A 168 6.56 -5.60 -9.47
CA ARG A 168 5.41 -4.70 -9.36
C ARG A 168 5.45 -3.62 -10.45
N TYR A 169 6.59 -2.96 -10.64
CA TYR A 169 6.73 -1.92 -11.65
C TYR A 169 6.56 -2.45 -13.08
N LEU A 170 7.07 -3.66 -13.36
CA LEU A 170 6.84 -4.34 -14.63
C LEU A 170 5.35 -4.68 -14.84
N MET A 171 4.67 -5.17 -13.80
CA MET A 171 3.26 -5.56 -13.83
C MET A 171 2.32 -4.36 -13.94
N LEU A 172 2.68 -3.21 -13.42
CA LEU A 172 1.96 -1.94 -13.63
C LEU A 172 2.08 -1.40 -15.06
N ASN A 173 3.05 -1.89 -15.83
CA ASN A 173 3.32 -1.45 -17.20
C ASN A 173 3.37 -2.63 -18.19
N PRO A 174 2.35 -3.49 -18.26
CA PRO A 174 2.37 -4.66 -19.12
C PRO A 174 2.42 -4.22 -20.61
N ASN A 175 3.13 -4.99 -21.41
CA ASN A 175 3.33 -4.75 -22.85
C ASN A 175 4.07 -3.44 -23.19
N ARG A 176 4.53 -2.68 -22.21
CA ARG A 176 5.31 -1.46 -22.39
C ARG A 176 6.80 -1.75 -22.14
N VAL A 177 7.66 -1.27 -23.05
CA VAL A 177 9.11 -1.36 -22.85
C VAL A 177 9.54 -0.28 -21.85
N LEU A 178 10.14 -0.69 -20.75
CA LEU A 178 10.72 0.20 -19.73
C LEU A 178 12.22 0.25 -19.92
N SER A 179 12.77 1.45 -20.04
CA SER A 179 14.23 1.65 -20.13
C SER A 179 14.89 1.33 -18.79
N LYS A 180 16.20 1.00 -18.81
CA LYS A 180 16.98 0.78 -17.59
C LYS A 180 16.95 2.00 -16.66
N ALA A 181 16.98 3.20 -17.22
CA ALA A 181 16.92 4.45 -16.45
C ALA A 181 15.57 4.58 -15.72
N GLN A 182 14.45 4.31 -16.39
CA GLN A 182 13.13 4.33 -15.77
C GLN A 182 12.99 3.28 -14.66
N ILE A 183 13.53 2.07 -14.88
CA ILE A 183 13.52 1.01 -13.87
C ILE A 183 14.39 1.41 -12.68
N LEU A 184 15.58 1.97 -12.92
CA LEU A 184 16.50 2.40 -11.87
C LEU A 184 15.86 3.50 -11.01
N ASP A 185 15.29 4.52 -11.64
CA ASP A 185 14.66 5.66 -10.98
C ASP A 185 13.45 5.24 -10.11
N HIS A 186 12.67 4.25 -10.57
CA HIS A 186 11.47 3.82 -9.86
C HIS A 186 11.73 2.81 -8.73
N VAL A 187 12.74 1.94 -8.87
CA VAL A 187 12.98 0.82 -7.94
C VAL A 187 14.05 1.15 -6.89
N TRP A 188 15.03 1.98 -7.26
CA TRP A 188 16.18 2.34 -6.43
C TRP A 188 16.24 3.85 -6.20
N ASP A 189 15.49 4.49 -5.44
CA ASP A 189 15.48 5.93 -5.15
C ASP A 189 16.70 6.77 -5.69
N TYR A 190 16.51 8.07 -5.88
CA TYR A 190 17.39 9.04 -6.59
C TYR A 190 18.87 9.08 -6.14
N ASP A 191 19.23 8.50 -4.99
CA ASP A 191 20.61 8.51 -4.45
C ASP A 191 21.46 7.30 -4.82
N PHE A 192 20.91 6.36 -5.61
CA PHE A 192 21.65 5.17 -5.98
C PHE A 192 22.71 5.45 -7.08
N ARG A 193 23.93 5.82 -6.67
CA ARG A 193 25.13 5.87 -7.54
C ARG A 193 25.72 4.46 -7.78
N GLY A 194 24.86 3.46 -7.96
CA GLY A 194 25.29 2.07 -8.14
C GLY A 194 25.65 1.72 -9.58
N GLU A 195 26.34 0.59 -9.72
CA GLU A 195 26.83 0.06 -10.99
C GLU A 195 25.75 -0.10 -12.05
N SER A 196 26.08 0.22 -13.29
CA SER A 196 25.20 0.15 -14.47
C SER A 196 24.58 -1.23 -14.76
N GLY A 197 24.99 -2.28 -14.05
CA GLY A 197 24.56 -3.66 -14.21
C GLY A 197 23.53 -4.18 -13.20
N ILE A 198 23.07 -3.33 -12.25
CA ILE A 198 22.18 -3.82 -11.18
C ILE A 198 20.82 -4.24 -11.71
N VAL A 199 20.25 -3.47 -12.65
CA VAL A 199 18.95 -3.81 -13.27
C VAL A 199 19.02 -5.18 -13.95
N GLU A 200 20.10 -5.44 -14.70
CA GLU A 200 20.35 -6.72 -15.37
C GLU A 200 20.40 -7.88 -14.39
N SER A 201 21.06 -7.69 -13.26
CA SER A 201 21.19 -8.71 -12.22
C SER A 201 19.82 -9.05 -11.63
N TYR A 202 19.02 -8.05 -11.26
CA TYR A 202 17.68 -8.28 -10.69
C TYR A 202 16.69 -8.84 -11.72
N ILE A 203 16.76 -8.42 -12.97
CA ILE A 203 15.99 -9.06 -14.06
C ILE A 203 16.39 -10.54 -14.21
N SER A 204 17.68 -10.86 -14.11
CA SER A 204 18.13 -12.25 -14.15
C SER A 204 17.62 -13.05 -12.95
N TYR A 205 17.60 -12.47 -11.75
CA TYR A 205 17.05 -13.12 -10.56
C TYR A 205 15.55 -13.38 -10.68
N LEU A 206 14.77 -12.38 -11.13
CA LEU A 206 13.34 -12.56 -11.38
C LEU A 206 13.07 -13.64 -12.43
N ARG A 207 13.76 -13.62 -13.56
CA ARG A 207 13.58 -14.65 -14.59
C ARG A 207 13.79 -16.06 -14.08
N ARG A 208 14.82 -16.29 -13.25
CA ARG A 208 15.06 -17.61 -12.66
C ARG A 208 13.94 -18.09 -11.75
N LYS A 209 13.18 -17.16 -11.17
CA LYS A 209 12.07 -17.46 -10.26
C LYS A 209 10.72 -17.57 -10.99
N ILE A 210 10.50 -16.72 -11.99
CA ILE A 210 9.22 -16.56 -12.69
C ILE A 210 9.18 -17.37 -13.99
N ASP A 211 10.23 -17.31 -14.80
CA ASP A 211 10.31 -17.98 -16.10
C ASP A 211 10.82 -19.42 -15.93
N THR A 212 10.06 -20.25 -15.19
CA THR A 212 10.43 -21.64 -14.89
C THR A 212 10.10 -22.58 -16.05
N GLU A 213 10.73 -23.77 -16.04
CA GLU A 213 10.55 -24.77 -17.08
C GLU A 213 9.07 -25.19 -17.23
N GLY A 214 8.58 -25.25 -18.45
CA GLY A 214 7.17 -25.56 -18.78
C GLY A 214 6.23 -24.36 -18.80
N LEU A 215 6.66 -23.18 -18.39
CA LEU A 215 5.86 -21.94 -18.46
C LEU A 215 6.42 -20.98 -19.53
N PRO A 216 5.56 -20.21 -20.23
CA PRO A 216 6.03 -19.22 -21.17
C PRO A 216 6.79 -18.09 -20.44
N PRO A 217 7.96 -17.65 -20.97
CA PRO A 217 8.69 -16.55 -20.36
C PRO A 217 7.88 -15.26 -20.47
N LEU A 218 7.80 -14.48 -19.39
CA LEU A 218 7.07 -13.23 -19.34
C LEU A 218 7.96 -11.99 -19.42
N ILE A 219 9.19 -12.05 -18.90
CA ILE A 219 10.11 -10.91 -18.90
C ILE A 219 11.02 -10.99 -20.11
N HIS A 220 10.85 -10.05 -21.05
CA HIS A 220 11.62 -10.01 -22.29
C HIS A 220 12.59 -8.83 -22.34
N THR A 221 13.74 -9.05 -22.99
CA THR A 221 14.71 -7.98 -23.27
C THR A 221 14.45 -7.38 -24.64
N LYS A 222 14.31 -6.06 -24.71
CA LYS A 222 14.38 -5.31 -25.95
C LYS A 222 15.79 -4.75 -26.09
N ARG A 223 16.64 -5.40 -26.88
CA ARG A 223 18.06 -5.04 -27.03
C ARG A 223 18.24 -3.53 -27.30
N GLY A 224 19.12 -2.89 -26.56
CA GLY A 224 19.43 -1.45 -26.67
C GLY A 224 18.36 -0.52 -26.11
N VAL A 225 17.18 -1.02 -25.63
CA VAL A 225 16.07 -0.21 -25.14
C VAL A 225 15.78 -0.47 -23.67
N GLY A 226 15.52 -1.75 -23.28
CA GLY A 226 15.15 -2.09 -21.91
C GLY A 226 14.45 -3.43 -21.78
N TYR A 227 13.46 -3.50 -20.88
CA TYR A 227 12.73 -4.71 -20.53
C TYR A 227 11.22 -4.53 -20.65
N VAL A 228 10.50 -5.61 -20.90
CA VAL A 228 9.05 -5.60 -21.02
C VAL A 228 8.47 -6.89 -20.46
N LEU A 229 7.39 -6.76 -19.68
CA LEU A 229 6.54 -7.86 -19.27
C LEU A 229 5.48 -8.09 -20.35
N LYS A 230 5.51 -9.24 -21.01
CA LYS A 230 4.56 -9.61 -22.07
C LYS A 230 4.56 -11.11 -22.33
N LEU A 231 3.50 -11.62 -22.95
CA LEU A 231 3.52 -12.96 -23.53
C LEU A 231 4.46 -13.05 -24.75
N PRO A 232 5.12 -14.20 -24.95
CA PRO A 232 5.77 -14.46 -26.23
C PRO A 232 4.74 -14.43 -27.34
N PRO A 233 5.09 -13.99 -28.57
CA PRO A 233 4.19 -14.09 -29.71
C PRO A 233 3.76 -15.54 -29.86
N GLN A 234 2.44 -15.78 -29.98
CA GLN A 234 1.95 -17.12 -30.28
C GLN A 234 2.59 -17.57 -31.61
N SER A 235 3.35 -18.65 -31.55
CA SER A 235 3.86 -19.27 -32.76
C SER A 235 2.65 -19.74 -33.56
N SER A 236 2.35 -19.04 -34.65
CA SER A 236 1.36 -19.53 -35.63
C SER A 236 1.87 -20.88 -36.12
N VAL A 237 1.28 -21.93 -35.58
CA VAL A 237 1.48 -23.28 -36.13
C VAL A 237 0.89 -23.22 -37.55
N ARG A 238 1.75 -23.23 -38.52
CA ARG A 238 1.38 -23.46 -39.93
C ARG A 238 1.23 -24.93 -40.18
#